data_31c35ecbbb80d7cf165622d3f73d7e44
#
_entry.id   31c35ecbbb80d7cf165622d3f73d7e44
#
_cell.length_a   1.000
_cell.length_b   1.000
_cell.length_c   1.000
_cell.angle_alpha   90.00
_cell.angle_beta   90.00
_cell.angle_gamma   90.00
#
_symmetry.space_group_name_H-M   'P 1'
#
loop_
_entity.id
_entity.type
_entity.pdbx_description
1 polymer ?
#
loop_
_entity_poly.entity_id
_entity_poly.type
_entity_poly.pdbx_seq_one_letter_code
_entity_poly.pdbx_strand_id
1 'polypeptide(L)'
;MKVTVDSRKGLKTNLKVFVEKKTIDEKIGVRLIELSKTVNIKGFRPGKVPADVLKRQFGKAVYGEVLEKILKETSAQALEEKKIKVAGQPKLDLKSHGEGKDLNYTLEIDELPSIKLKSLDTIKFTDYEIKVTEDETNKRIDDIAKNQNNFKDKNENEVASNGDLVIFDYNATI
;
A
#
# COMPACT_ATOMS: atom_id res chain seq x y z
N MET A 1 -28.21 6.78 -8.68
CA MET A 1 -27.04 7.61 -8.33
C MET A 1 -26.79 8.64 -9.42
N LYS A 2 -26.45 9.89 -9.05
CA LYS A 2 -26.04 10.94 -10.01
C LYS A 2 -24.72 11.52 -9.56
N VAL A 3 -23.74 11.60 -10.49
CA VAL A 3 -22.38 12.12 -10.22
C VAL A 3 -22.17 13.36 -11.09
N THR A 4 -21.94 14.50 -10.45
CA THR A 4 -21.65 15.77 -11.11
C THR A 4 -20.28 16.29 -10.69
N VAL A 5 -19.50 16.80 -11.66
CA VAL A 5 -18.24 17.49 -11.39
C VAL A 5 -18.59 18.91 -10.96
N ASP A 6 -18.23 19.28 -9.72
CA ASP A 6 -18.50 20.62 -9.18
C ASP A 6 -17.42 21.62 -9.57
N SER A 7 -16.16 21.25 -9.36
CA SER A 7 -15.02 22.10 -9.73
C SER A 7 -13.80 21.28 -10.04
N ARG A 8 -12.98 21.76 -10.98
CA ARG A 8 -11.68 21.19 -11.33
C ARG A 8 -10.64 22.30 -11.36
N LYS A 9 -9.69 22.25 -10.44
CA LYS A 9 -8.60 23.23 -10.32
C LYS A 9 -7.26 22.49 -10.35
N GLY A 10 -6.59 22.52 -11.50
CA GLY A 10 -5.33 21.82 -11.69
C GLY A 10 -5.50 20.30 -11.50
N LEU A 11 -4.86 19.75 -10.48
CA LEU A 11 -4.93 18.33 -10.14
C LEU A 11 -6.00 18.00 -9.06
N LYS A 12 -6.73 19.02 -8.57
CA LYS A 12 -7.80 18.84 -7.59
C LYS A 12 -9.14 18.86 -8.28
N THR A 13 -9.92 17.82 -8.04
CA THR A 13 -11.29 17.68 -8.59
C THR A 13 -12.27 17.42 -7.46
N ASN A 14 -13.35 18.20 -7.44
CA ASN A 14 -14.46 18.02 -6.52
C ASN A 14 -15.63 17.41 -7.26
N LEU A 15 -16.09 16.25 -6.80
CA LEU A 15 -17.28 15.57 -7.30
C LEU A 15 -18.41 15.68 -6.30
N LYS A 16 -19.60 16.03 -6.75
CA LYS A 16 -20.83 15.92 -5.99
C LYS A 16 -21.54 14.63 -6.36
N VAL A 17 -21.80 13.82 -5.36
CA VAL A 17 -22.53 12.56 -5.51
C VAL A 17 -23.85 12.65 -4.80
N PHE A 18 -24.89 12.27 -5.52
CA PHE A 18 -26.26 12.20 -5.04
C PHE A 18 -26.75 10.76 -5.08
N VAL A 19 -27.22 10.25 -3.93
CA VAL A 19 -27.82 8.92 -3.80
C VAL A 19 -29.25 9.06 -3.29
N GLU A 20 -30.20 8.47 -4.02
CA GLU A 20 -31.60 8.52 -3.68
C GLU A 20 -31.90 7.70 -2.40
N LYS A 21 -32.76 8.22 -1.56
CA LYS A 21 -33.28 7.57 -0.36
C LYS A 21 -33.73 6.13 -0.61
N LYS A 22 -34.41 5.87 -1.74
CA LYS A 22 -34.91 4.54 -2.08
C LYS A 22 -33.81 3.48 -2.07
N THR A 23 -32.65 3.78 -2.64
CA THR A 23 -31.50 2.87 -2.67
C THR A 23 -30.94 2.61 -1.27
N ILE A 24 -30.97 3.61 -0.41
CA ILE A 24 -30.51 3.49 0.99
C ILE A 24 -31.47 2.60 1.77
N ASP A 25 -32.78 2.85 1.65
CA ASP A 25 -33.82 2.08 2.33
C ASP A 25 -33.83 0.61 1.90
N GLU A 26 -33.62 0.33 0.61
CA GLU A 26 -33.48 -1.04 0.08
C GLU A 26 -32.28 -1.77 0.72
N LYS A 27 -31.12 -1.12 0.79
CA LYS A 27 -29.92 -1.72 1.41
C LYS A 27 -30.08 -1.91 2.93
N ILE A 28 -30.74 -1.00 3.60
CA ILE A 28 -31.07 -1.15 5.02
C ILE A 28 -31.99 -2.36 5.22
N GLY A 29 -33.02 -2.50 4.37
CA GLY A 29 -33.92 -3.66 4.40
C GLY A 29 -33.20 -4.99 4.26
N VAL A 30 -32.31 -5.11 3.26
CA VAL A 30 -31.48 -6.30 3.06
C VAL A 30 -30.62 -6.58 4.30
N ARG A 31 -29.98 -5.57 4.86
CA ARG A 31 -29.12 -5.73 6.04
C ARG A 31 -29.90 -6.14 7.28
N LEU A 32 -31.10 -5.60 7.49
CA LEU A 32 -31.98 -6.04 8.57
C LEU A 32 -32.43 -7.50 8.44
N ILE A 33 -32.68 -7.98 7.20
CA ILE A 33 -33.00 -9.39 6.93
C ILE A 33 -31.80 -10.28 7.25
N GLU A 34 -30.58 -9.89 6.88
CA GLU A 34 -29.37 -10.61 7.24
C GLU A 34 -29.17 -10.69 8.75
N LEU A 35 -29.34 -9.57 9.45
CA LEU A 35 -29.25 -9.51 10.89
C LEU A 35 -30.32 -10.37 11.58
N SER A 36 -31.52 -10.46 11.03
CA SER A 36 -32.59 -11.30 11.61
C SER A 36 -32.18 -12.76 11.74
N LYS A 37 -31.30 -13.24 10.85
CA LYS A 37 -30.80 -14.61 10.84
C LYS A 37 -29.71 -14.88 11.88
N THR A 38 -28.93 -13.84 12.22
CA THR A 38 -27.74 -13.98 13.07
C THR A 38 -27.97 -13.50 14.50
N VAL A 39 -28.86 -12.53 14.73
CA VAL A 39 -29.07 -11.92 16.04
C VAL A 39 -30.05 -12.75 16.88
N ASN A 40 -29.65 -12.99 18.12
CA ASN A 40 -30.50 -13.64 19.12
C ASN A 40 -31.07 -12.59 20.07
N ILE A 41 -32.37 -12.36 20.03
CA ILE A 41 -33.08 -11.40 20.90
C ILE A 41 -33.91 -12.17 21.91
N LYS A 42 -33.79 -11.80 23.19
CA LYS A 42 -34.60 -12.41 24.26
C LYS A 42 -36.09 -12.27 23.93
N GLY A 43 -36.80 -13.39 23.94
CA GLY A 43 -38.24 -13.45 23.65
C GLY A 43 -38.60 -13.78 22.20
N PHE A 44 -37.63 -13.93 21.31
CA PHE A 44 -37.85 -14.33 19.92
C PHE A 44 -37.00 -15.54 19.53
N ARG A 45 -37.55 -16.41 18.70
CA ARG A 45 -36.81 -17.56 18.13
C ARG A 45 -35.79 -16.99 17.09
N PRO A 46 -34.53 -17.47 17.09
CA PRO A 46 -33.54 -17.10 16.07
C PRO A 46 -34.08 -17.22 14.65
N GLY A 47 -33.93 -16.18 13.84
CA GLY A 47 -34.43 -16.13 12.46
C GLY A 47 -35.93 -15.76 12.32
N LYS A 48 -36.68 -15.53 13.39
CA LYS A 48 -38.09 -15.15 13.38
C LYS A 48 -38.37 -13.79 14.06
N VAL A 49 -37.34 -12.95 14.16
CA VAL A 49 -37.49 -11.61 14.75
C VAL A 49 -38.15 -10.66 13.73
N PRO A 50 -39.24 -9.96 14.08
CA PRO A 50 -39.89 -8.99 13.21
C PRO A 50 -38.93 -7.84 12.87
N ALA A 51 -38.97 -7.36 11.61
CA ALA A 51 -38.10 -6.28 11.13
C ALA A 51 -38.25 -4.98 11.93
N ASP A 52 -39.46 -4.69 12.43
CA ASP A 52 -39.73 -3.50 13.23
C ASP A 52 -39.00 -3.51 14.58
N VAL A 53 -38.85 -4.67 15.20
CA VAL A 53 -38.11 -4.83 16.46
C VAL A 53 -36.62 -4.63 16.22
N LEU A 54 -36.10 -5.22 15.14
CA LEU A 54 -34.71 -5.04 14.72
C LEU A 54 -34.41 -3.56 14.40
N LYS A 55 -35.32 -2.90 13.68
CA LYS A 55 -35.19 -1.49 13.34
C LYS A 55 -35.15 -0.59 14.57
N ARG A 56 -35.98 -0.88 15.59
CA ARG A 56 -35.98 -0.12 16.85
C ARG A 56 -34.68 -0.33 17.66
N GLN A 57 -34.17 -1.54 17.74
CA GLN A 57 -32.97 -1.85 18.54
C GLN A 57 -31.66 -1.53 17.81
N PHE A 58 -31.59 -1.86 16.54
CA PHE A 58 -30.34 -1.81 15.76
C PHE A 58 -30.38 -0.77 14.62
N GLY A 59 -31.49 -0.08 14.42
CA GLY A 59 -31.68 0.82 13.28
C GLY A 59 -30.57 1.85 13.11
N LYS A 60 -30.14 2.51 14.20
CA LYS A 60 -29.05 3.50 14.15
C LYS A 60 -27.71 2.87 13.78
N ALA A 61 -27.38 1.69 14.33
CA ALA A 61 -26.14 0.99 14.05
C ALA A 61 -26.12 0.50 12.60
N VAL A 62 -27.23 -0.13 12.16
CA VAL A 62 -27.40 -0.60 10.77
C VAL A 62 -27.35 0.54 9.78
N TYR A 63 -27.97 1.67 10.10
CA TYR A 63 -27.91 2.86 9.26
C TYR A 63 -26.48 3.35 9.08
N GLY A 64 -25.69 3.42 10.15
CA GLY A 64 -24.28 3.81 10.09
C GLY A 64 -23.44 2.85 9.23
N GLU A 65 -23.60 1.54 9.45
CA GLU A 65 -22.90 0.51 8.67
C GLU A 65 -23.26 0.55 7.18
N VAL A 66 -24.55 0.64 6.87
CA VAL A 66 -25.05 0.72 5.50
C VAL A 66 -24.61 2.02 4.82
N LEU A 67 -24.61 3.13 5.54
CA LEU A 67 -24.16 4.43 5.03
C LEU A 67 -22.68 4.37 4.64
N GLU A 68 -21.83 3.82 5.50
CA GLU A 68 -20.41 3.66 5.22
C GLU A 68 -20.18 2.77 3.98
N LYS A 69 -20.91 1.66 3.88
CA LYS A 69 -20.85 0.77 2.73
C LYS A 69 -21.29 1.46 1.44
N ILE A 70 -22.40 2.21 1.49
CA ILE A 70 -22.90 2.99 0.34
C ILE A 70 -21.87 4.04 -0.08
N LEU A 71 -21.32 4.81 0.86
CA LEU A 71 -20.29 5.81 0.59
C LEU A 71 -19.08 5.18 -0.12
N LYS A 72 -18.60 4.05 0.36
CA LYS A 72 -17.46 3.35 -0.23
C LYS A 72 -17.76 2.86 -1.65
N GLU A 73 -18.92 2.20 -1.85
CA GLU A 73 -19.32 1.68 -3.17
C GLU A 73 -19.59 2.80 -4.18
N THR A 74 -20.35 3.83 -3.78
CA THR A 74 -20.71 4.93 -4.69
C THR A 74 -19.51 5.83 -5.00
N SER A 75 -18.56 5.98 -4.07
CA SER A 75 -17.31 6.69 -4.33
C SER A 75 -16.46 5.96 -5.36
N ALA A 76 -16.30 4.63 -5.23
CA ALA A 76 -15.57 3.83 -6.20
C ALA A 76 -16.22 3.90 -7.59
N GLN A 77 -17.55 3.73 -7.68
CA GLN A 77 -18.29 3.85 -8.93
C GLN A 77 -18.17 5.24 -9.57
N ALA A 78 -18.20 6.30 -8.76
CA ALA A 78 -18.06 7.68 -9.24
C ALA A 78 -16.69 7.93 -9.88
N LEU A 79 -15.63 7.35 -9.29
CA LEU A 79 -14.26 7.43 -9.81
C LEU A 79 -14.09 6.66 -11.12
N GLU A 80 -14.66 5.46 -11.21
CA GLU A 80 -14.64 4.64 -12.41
C GLU A 80 -15.41 5.28 -13.55
N GLU A 81 -16.64 5.78 -13.28
CA GLU A 81 -17.47 6.45 -14.28
C GLU A 81 -16.77 7.66 -14.92
N LYS A 82 -16.05 8.44 -14.10
CA LYS A 82 -15.29 9.61 -14.56
C LYS A 82 -13.88 9.28 -15.04
N LYS A 83 -13.44 8.00 -14.93
CA LYS A 83 -12.09 7.52 -15.30
C LYS A 83 -10.97 8.33 -14.64
N ILE A 84 -11.18 8.73 -13.39
CA ILE A 84 -10.24 9.53 -12.62
C ILE A 84 -9.25 8.60 -11.92
N LYS A 85 -7.95 8.80 -12.16
CA LYS A 85 -6.87 8.12 -11.43
C LYS A 85 -6.53 8.92 -10.19
N VAL A 86 -6.86 8.39 -9.04
CA VAL A 86 -6.67 9.05 -7.75
C VAL A 86 -5.24 8.87 -7.26
N ALA A 87 -4.61 9.95 -6.78
CA ALA A 87 -3.24 9.92 -6.24
C ALA A 87 -3.19 9.47 -4.76
N GLY A 88 -4.30 9.59 -4.03
CA GLY A 88 -4.39 9.24 -2.62
C GLY A 88 -5.81 8.91 -2.21
N GLN A 89 -6.09 8.87 -0.90
CA GLN A 89 -7.44 8.66 -0.40
C GLN A 89 -8.31 9.90 -0.63
N PRO A 90 -9.49 9.77 -1.27
CA PRO A 90 -10.43 10.87 -1.45
C PRO A 90 -10.92 11.40 -0.10
N LYS A 91 -11.03 12.71 0.04
CA LYS A 91 -11.67 13.31 1.21
C LYS A 91 -13.18 13.37 0.99
N LEU A 92 -13.92 12.86 1.95
CA LEU A 92 -15.37 12.82 1.97
C LEU A 92 -15.93 13.96 2.85
N ASP A 93 -16.77 14.79 2.28
CA ASP A 93 -17.51 15.82 3.00
C ASP A 93 -19.02 15.60 2.85
N LEU A 94 -19.67 15.19 3.95
CA LEU A 94 -21.10 14.89 4.00
C LEU A 94 -21.89 16.18 4.18
N LYS A 95 -22.63 16.60 3.15
CA LYS A 95 -23.46 17.81 3.23
C LYS A 95 -24.87 17.55 3.76
N SER A 96 -25.48 16.45 3.34
CA SER A 96 -26.83 16.07 3.77
C SER A 96 -26.89 14.57 3.94
N HIS A 97 -27.23 14.14 5.15
CA HIS A 97 -27.46 12.74 5.50
C HIS A 97 -28.52 12.67 6.62
N GLY A 98 -29.22 11.56 6.72
CA GLY A 98 -30.21 11.31 7.76
C GLY A 98 -31.20 10.23 7.36
N GLU A 99 -31.82 9.58 8.36
CA GLU A 99 -32.89 8.62 8.09
C GLU A 99 -34.03 9.27 7.31
N GLY A 100 -34.35 8.67 6.17
CA GLY A 100 -35.44 9.15 5.33
C GLY A 100 -35.12 10.33 4.44
N LYS A 101 -33.84 10.75 4.33
CA LYS A 101 -33.38 11.81 3.42
C LYS A 101 -32.46 11.23 2.35
N ASP A 102 -32.36 11.96 1.24
CA ASP A 102 -31.37 11.65 0.22
C ASP A 102 -29.96 11.94 0.73
N LEU A 103 -29.00 11.17 0.27
CA LEU A 103 -27.60 11.33 0.63
C LEU A 103 -26.89 12.21 -0.40
N ASN A 104 -26.38 13.36 0.07
CA ASN A 104 -25.54 14.25 -0.71
C ASN A 104 -24.19 14.42 -0.05
N TYR A 105 -23.12 14.16 -0.80
CA TYR A 105 -21.79 14.35 -0.33
C TYR A 105 -20.85 14.84 -1.44
N THR A 106 -19.76 15.47 -1.04
CA THR A 106 -18.71 15.95 -1.94
C THR A 106 -17.47 15.11 -1.73
N LEU A 107 -16.85 14.70 -2.83
CA LEU A 107 -15.56 14.03 -2.87
C LEU A 107 -14.51 15.03 -3.34
N GLU A 108 -13.54 15.32 -2.51
CA GLU A 108 -12.30 16.00 -2.94
C GLU A 108 -11.26 14.96 -3.33
N ILE A 109 -10.76 15.07 -4.55
CA ILE A 109 -9.89 14.09 -5.17
C ILE A 109 -8.66 14.79 -5.69
N ASP A 110 -7.49 14.25 -5.39
CA ASP A 110 -6.24 14.61 -6.03
C ASP A 110 -6.00 13.64 -7.20
N GLU A 111 -5.98 14.17 -8.44
CA GLU A 111 -5.79 13.38 -9.66
C GLU A 111 -4.30 13.18 -9.97
N LEU A 112 -3.96 11.99 -10.45
CA LEU A 112 -2.63 11.75 -11.01
C LEU A 112 -2.53 12.46 -12.36
N PRO A 113 -1.45 13.24 -12.61
CA PRO A 113 -1.25 13.89 -13.90
C PRO A 113 -0.99 12.86 -15.01
N SER A 114 -1.57 13.09 -16.18
CA SER A 114 -1.22 12.32 -17.38
C SER A 114 0.08 12.86 -17.96
N ILE A 115 1.19 12.16 -17.74
CA ILE A 115 2.50 12.55 -18.25
C ILE A 115 2.67 11.98 -19.66
N LYS A 116 2.86 12.86 -20.64
CA LYS A 116 3.29 12.48 -21.99
C LYS A 116 4.81 12.50 -22.01
N LEU A 117 5.43 11.34 -22.06
CA LEU A 117 6.87 11.24 -22.22
C LEU A 117 7.26 11.73 -23.63
N LYS A 118 8.30 12.56 -23.71
CA LYS A 118 8.95 12.88 -24.98
C LYS A 118 9.78 11.68 -25.42
N SER A 119 10.05 11.58 -26.74
CA SER A 119 10.94 10.54 -27.25
C SER A 119 12.30 10.62 -26.54
N LEU A 120 12.80 9.47 -26.12
CA LEU A 120 14.11 9.34 -25.47
C LEU A 120 15.27 9.31 -26.47
N ASP A 121 14.97 9.20 -27.77
CA ASP A 121 15.96 9.09 -28.85
C ASP A 121 16.89 10.31 -28.97
N THR A 122 16.45 11.44 -28.42
CA THR A 122 17.24 12.69 -28.42
C THR A 122 18.21 12.81 -27.26
N ILE A 123 18.13 11.91 -26.29
CA ILE A 123 19.01 11.93 -25.12
C ILE A 123 20.35 11.29 -25.51
N LYS A 124 21.39 12.14 -25.52
CA LYS A 124 22.78 11.68 -25.71
C LYS A 124 23.40 11.50 -24.34
N PHE A 125 24.01 10.37 -24.12
CA PHE A 125 24.82 10.10 -22.93
C PHE A 125 26.16 9.51 -23.36
N THR A 126 27.18 9.73 -22.53
CA THR A 126 28.51 9.15 -22.76
C THR A 126 28.55 7.84 -21.98
N ASP A 127 28.75 6.76 -22.69
CA ASP A 127 28.98 5.45 -22.10
C ASP A 127 30.47 5.22 -21.95
N TYR A 128 30.90 4.72 -20.79
CA TYR A 128 32.30 4.44 -20.50
C TYR A 128 32.49 2.93 -20.43
N GLU A 129 33.23 2.39 -21.39
CA GLU A 129 33.66 1.01 -21.37
C GLU A 129 34.99 0.89 -20.60
N ILE A 130 34.95 0.19 -19.49
CA ILE A 130 36.14 -0.07 -18.69
C ILE A 130 36.78 -1.36 -19.22
N LYS A 131 37.99 -1.22 -19.85
CA LYS A 131 38.79 -2.37 -20.29
C LYS A 131 39.79 -2.70 -19.21
N VAL A 132 39.60 -3.82 -18.55
CA VAL A 132 40.56 -4.36 -17.58
C VAL A 132 41.63 -5.11 -18.34
N THR A 133 42.91 -4.78 -18.11
CA THR A 133 44.05 -5.46 -18.70
C THR A 133 44.39 -6.72 -17.92
N GLU A 134 45.06 -7.68 -18.60
CA GLU A 134 45.55 -8.89 -17.93
C GLU A 134 46.55 -8.56 -16.81
N ASP A 135 47.38 -7.52 -17.00
CA ASP A 135 48.33 -7.08 -15.98
C ASP A 135 47.64 -6.57 -14.70
N GLU A 136 46.54 -5.86 -14.84
CA GLU A 136 45.75 -5.39 -13.68
C GLU A 136 45.10 -6.59 -12.96
N THR A 137 44.60 -7.55 -13.72
CA THR A 137 44.04 -8.79 -13.16
C THR A 137 45.10 -9.58 -12.40
N ASN A 138 46.27 -9.77 -12.98
CA ASN A 138 47.36 -10.49 -12.35
C ASN A 138 47.88 -9.79 -11.09
N LYS A 139 48.03 -8.45 -11.14
CA LYS A 139 48.39 -7.67 -9.94
C LYS A 139 47.38 -7.88 -8.82
N ARG A 140 46.10 -7.91 -9.16
CA ARG A 140 45.04 -8.10 -8.15
C ARG A 140 45.08 -9.51 -7.56
N ILE A 141 45.39 -10.54 -8.38
CA ILE A 141 45.56 -11.91 -7.93
C ILE A 141 46.75 -11.99 -6.98
N ASP A 142 47.89 -11.37 -7.35
CA ASP A 142 49.10 -11.34 -6.50
C ASP A 142 48.84 -10.65 -5.15
N ASP A 143 48.09 -9.55 -5.16
CA ASP A 143 47.73 -8.83 -3.92
C ASP A 143 46.83 -9.70 -3.03
N ILE A 144 45.88 -10.42 -3.61
CA ILE A 144 45.02 -11.35 -2.87
C ILE A 144 45.87 -12.51 -2.31
N ALA A 145 46.77 -13.07 -3.11
CA ALA A 145 47.65 -14.16 -2.69
C ALA A 145 48.57 -13.74 -1.52
N LYS A 146 49.13 -12.54 -1.57
CA LYS A 146 49.95 -11.98 -0.49
C LYS A 146 49.17 -11.77 0.83
N ASN A 147 47.87 -11.47 0.73
CA ASN A 147 47.02 -11.24 1.91
C ASN A 147 46.43 -12.55 2.49
N GLN A 148 46.42 -13.63 1.72
CA GLN A 148 45.96 -14.95 2.16
C GLN A 148 47.16 -15.82 2.49
N ASN A 149 47.79 -15.61 3.64
CA ASN A 149 48.91 -16.43 4.12
C ASN A 149 48.37 -17.75 4.68
N ASN A 150 48.46 -18.82 3.89
CA ASN A 150 48.24 -20.19 4.38
C ASN A 150 49.62 -20.77 4.81
N PHE A 151 49.89 -20.73 6.11
CA PHE A 151 51.08 -21.32 6.69
C PHE A 151 50.90 -22.83 6.85
N LYS A 152 51.94 -23.59 6.52
CA LYS A 152 52.07 -25.03 6.80
C LYS A 152 53.28 -25.24 7.68
N ASP A 153 53.21 -26.19 8.62
CA ASP A 153 54.35 -26.56 9.44
C ASP A 153 55.49 -27.03 8.59
N LYS A 154 56.69 -26.49 8.84
CA LYS A 154 57.93 -26.96 8.21
C LYS A 154 58.44 -28.21 8.93
N ASN A 155 59.28 -28.97 8.22
CA ASN A 155 59.93 -30.13 8.84
C ASN A 155 60.91 -29.70 9.92
N GLU A 156 61.13 -30.53 10.94
CA GLU A 156 61.93 -30.24 12.15
C GLU A 156 63.34 -29.77 11.91
N ASN A 157 63.93 -30.07 10.72
CA ASN A 157 65.26 -29.70 10.37
C ASN A 157 65.37 -28.53 9.38
N GLU A 158 64.33 -27.88 9.04
CA GLU A 158 64.29 -26.74 8.12
C GLU A 158 64.57 -25.43 8.83
N VAL A 159 65.46 -24.62 8.31
CA VAL A 159 65.78 -23.30 8.88
C VAL A 159 64.71 -22.28 8.50
N ALA A 160 64.38 -21.37 9.39
CA ALA A 160 63.46 -20.28 9.13
C ALA A 160 64.01 -19.32 8.07
N SER A 161 63.20 -18.96 7.11
CA SER A 161 63.51 -18.03 6.03
C SER A 161 62.57 -16.80 6.04
N ASN A 162 62.97 -15.79 5.27
CA ASN A 162 62.20 -14.56 5.20
C ASN A 162 60.80 -14.84 4.61
N GLY A 163 59.75 -14.49 5.37
CA GLY A 163 58.35 -14.74 5.02
C GLY A 163 57.71 -15.88 5.81
N ASP A 164 58.45 -16.61 6.62
CA ASP A 164 57.91 -17.66 7.50
C ASP A 164 57.26 -17.05 8.75
N LEU A 165 56.19 -17.70 9.23
CA LEU A 165 55.63 -17.42 10.53
C LEU A 165 56.38 -18.24 11.60
N VAL A 166 57.02 -17.55 12.55
CA VAL A 166 57.73 -18.19 13.65
C VAL A 166 56.95 -17.97 14.94
N ILE A 167 56.61 -19.05 15.62
CA ILE A 167 55.98 -19.03 16.93
C ILE A 167 57.03 -19.44 17.96
N PHE A 168 57.24 -18.61 18.99
CA PHE A 168 58.22 -18.92 20.05
C PHE A 168 57.72 -18.46 21.42
N ASP A 169 58.10 -19.21 22.44
CA ASP A 169 57.84 -18.81 23.82
C ASP A 169 59.10 -18.15 24.39
N TYR A 170 58.92 -17.12 25.20
CA TYR A 170 60.04 -16.47 25.90
C TYR A 170 59.76 -16.28 27.39
N ASN A 171 60.74 -16.47 28.21
CA ASN A 171 60.72 -16.14 29.60
C ASN A 171 61.71 -15.02 29.91
N ALA A 172 61.26 -13.91 30.45
CA ALA A 172 62.09 -12.81 30.91
C ALA A 172 62.20 -12.84 32.42
N THR A 173 63.41 -12.90 32.98
CA THR A 173 63.68 -12.72 34.41
C THR A 173 64.48 -11.44 34.59
N ILE A 174 64.07 -10.66 35.58
CA ILE A 174 64.73 -9.39 36.02
C ILE A 174 65.61 -9.71 37.20
#